data_6b769ad10fe49bc422919de2a31293bc
#
_entry.id   6b769ad10fe49bc422919de2a31293bc
#
_cell.length_a   1.000
_cell.length_b   1.000
_cell.length_c   1.000
_cell.angle_alpha   90.00
_cell.angle_beta   90.00
_cell.angle_gamma   90.00
#
_symmetry.space_group_name_H-M   'P 1'
#
loop_
_entity.id
_entity.type
_entity.pdbx_description
1 polymer ?
#
loop_
_entity_poly.entity_id
_entity_poly.type
_entity_poly.pdbx_seq_one_letter_code
_entity_poly.pdbx_strand_id
1 'polypeptide(L)'
;MKKKLSLIVLACALEADTTTSNEKESMVAYSEAIVSSFSQTPDEVFDQYEEMSELQLDLMLLNTGLPVDSENFLSMIEAWKAGEAECGAFKSYGEFETEMTSSGIVVSTEAEYENKTADIEFTFDEEQQMDSLTINAHYSTAEILKKAGLNTILGMGTVFVVLIFISFIISLFRFIPELEKKFKNKKTAEPAKAPAPAPVPVAEPAAEEASDDAELVAVISAAIAAAEGTSADGFVVRSIKT
;
A
#
# COMPACT_ATOMS: atom_id res chain seq x y z
N MET A 1 -7.92 29.57 35.73
CA MET A 1 -9.35 29.61 35.37
C MET A 1 -9.65 28.27 34.74
N LYS A 2 -10.40 27.42 35.41
CA LYS A 2 -10.77 26.08 34.93
C LYS A 2 -11.76 26.28 33.79
N LYS A 3 -11.29 26.25 32.54
CA LYS A 3 -12.17 26.05 31.40
C LYS A 3 -12.79 24.68 31.59
N LYS A 4 -14.06 24.66 31.84
CA LYS A 4 -14.85 23.45 31.94
C LYS A 4 -14.69 22.73 30.64
N LEU A 5 -14.07 21.56 30.68
CA LEU A 5 -14.18 20.55 29.67
C LEU A 5 -15.66 20.30 29.48
N SER A 6 -16.26 20.96 28.54
CA SER A 6 -17.65 20.73 28.18
C SER A 6 -17.64 19.67 27.08
N LEU A 7 -17.32 18.43 27.48
CA LEU A 7 -17.99 17.34 26.80
C LEU A 7 -19.46 17.63 27.06
N ILE A 8 -20.17 18.08 26.05
CA ILE A 8 -21.62 18.20 26.13
C ILE A 8 -22.10 16.76 26.26
N VAL A 9 -22.27 16.38 27.53
CA VAL A 9 -22.97 15.17 27.88
C VAL A 9 -24.39 15.39 27.39
N LEU A 10 -24.65 15.02 26.16
CA LEU A 10 -25.97 14.67 25.74
C LEU A 10 -26.23 13.31 26.41
N ALA A 11 -26.57 13.37 27.71
CA ALA A 11 -27.17 12.24 28.39
C ALA A 11 -28.52 12.02 27.70
N CYS A 12 -28.53 11.38 26.55
CA CYS A 12 -29.68 10.65 26.09
C CYS A 12 -29.81 9.48 27.06
N ALA A 13 -30.62 9.64 28.10
CA ALA A 13 -31.18 8.52 28.80
C ALA A 13 -32.08 7.78 27.80
N LEU A 14 -31.46 6.92 26.96
CA LEU A 14 -32.18 5.93 26.22
C LEU A 14 -32.44 4.77 27.18
N GLU A 15 -33.67 4.73 27.68
CA GLU A 15 -34.20 3.51 28.27
C GLU A 15 -34.20 2.44 27.17
N ALA A 16 -33.33 1.46 27.32
CA ALA A 16 -33.20 0.32 26.43
C ALA A 16 -34.49 -0.51 26.52
N ASP A 17 -35.39 -0.31 25.56
CA ASP A 17 -36.49 -1.20 25.31
C ASP A 17 -36.22 -2.01 24.02
N THR A 18 -36.21 -3.32 24.21
CA THR A 18 -35.69 -4.38 23.39
C THR A 18 -36.46 -4.60 22.09
N THR A 19 -36.03 -3.98 20.97
CA THR A 19 -36.33 -4.47 19.62
C THR A 19 -35.24 -3.99 18.66
N THR A 20 -34.92 -4.80 17.64
CA THR A 20 -33.91 -4.52 16.62
C THR A 20 -34.05 -3.14 15.95
N SER A 21 -35.23 -2.53 16.03
CA SER A 21 -35.50 -1.17 15.57
C SER A 21 -34.92 -0.12 16.55
N ASN A 22 -35.01 -0.36 17.85
CA ASN A 22 -34.51 0.53 18.89
C ASN A 22 -32.97 0.47 18.97
N GLU A 23 -32.37 -0.68 18.68
CA GLU A 23 -30.91 -0.85 18.65
C GLU A 23 -30.30 0.01 17.54
N LYS A 24 -30.87 -0.04 16.32
CA LYS A 24 -30.43 0.81 15.20
C LYS A 24 -30.57 2.31 15.52
N GLU A 25 -31.68 2.70 16.12
CA GLU A 25 -31.92 4.08 16.51
C GLU A 25 -30.91 4.56 17.58
N SER A 26 -30.54 3.68 18.52
CA SER A 26 -29.51 3.98 19.51
C SER A 26 -28.13 4.18 18.88
N MET A 27 -27.75 3.33 17.92
CA MET A 27 -26.47 3.44 17.22
C MET A 27 -26.38 4.71 16.38
N VAL A 28 -27.48 5.08 15.71
CA VAL A 28 -27.59 6.36 15.01
C VAL A 28 -27.41 7.53 15.98
N ALA A 29 -28.07 7.47 17.15
CA ALA A 29 -27.95 8.52 18.16
C ALA A 29 -26.51 8.65 18.70
N TYR A 30 -25.81 7.53 18.91
CA TYR A 30 -24.40 7.55 19.33
C TYR A 30 -23.50 8.13 18.24
N SER A 31 -23.69 7.73 16.98
CA SER A 31 -22.95 8.26 15.83
C SER A 31 -23.16 9.76 15.67
N GLU A 32 -24.41 10.22 15.76
CA GLU A 32 -24.75 11.64 15.70
C GLU A 32 -24.10 12.43 16.85
N ALA A 33 -24.11 11.86 18.06
CA ALA A 33 -23.49 12.48 19.23
C ALA A 33 -21.97 12.64 19.05
N ILE A 34 -21.28 11.65 18.49
CA ILE A 34 -19.85 11.71 18.18
C ILE A 34 -19.58 12.78 17.13
N VAL A 35 -20.27 12.75 15.97
CA VAL A 35 -20.09 13.75 14.91
C VAL A 35 -20.32 15.16 15.42
N SER A 36 -21.42 15.36 16.17
CA SER A 36 -21.74 16.66 16.76
C SER A 36 -20.71 17.12 17.80
N SER A 37 -20.19 16.19 18.59
CA SER A 37 -19.14 16.49 19.59
C SER A 37 -17.81 16.82 18.91
N PHE A 38 -17.37 15.98 17.98
CA PHE A 38 -16.08 16.14 17.30
C PHE A 38 -16.05 17.44 16.47
N SER A 39 -17.12 17.73 15.73
CA SER A 39 -17.23 18.97 14.94
C SER A 39 -17.13 20.26 15.73
N GLN A 40 -17.38 20.21 17.04
CA GLN A 40 -17.32 21.37 17.94
C GLN A 40 -16.08 21.36 18.84
N THR A 41 -15.27 20.33 18.77
CA THR A 41 -14.10 20.13 19.63
C THR A 41 -12.87 20.69 18.95
N PRO A 42 -12.18 21.68 19.57
CA PRO A 42 -10.91 22.18 19.04
C PRO A 42 -9.79 21.13 19.11
N ASP A 43 -8.81 21.22 18.20
CA ASP A 43 -7.68 20.28 18.13
C ASP A 43 -6.92 20.16 19.45
N GLU A 44 -6.77 21.25 20.21
CA GLU A 44 -6.07 21.23 21.49
C GLU A 44 -6.78 20.36 22.55
N VAL A 45 -8.07 20.10 22.38
CA VAL A 45 -8.82 19.20 23.27
C VAL A 45 -8.61 17.74 22.87
N PHE A 46 -8.52 17.45 21.58
CA PHE A 46 -8.13 16.13 21.12
C PHE A 46 -6.73 15.74 21.59
N ASP A 47 -5.77 16.67 21.52
CA ASP A 47 -4.41 16.45 22.04
C ASP A 47 -4.43 16.12 23.55
N GLN A 48 -5.34 16.73 24.33
CA GLN A 48 -5.51 16.41 25.75
C GLN A 48 -6.05 14.99 25.97
N TYR A 49 -6.91 14.47 25.10
CA TYR A 49 -7.38 13.09 25.20
C TYR A 49 -6.26 12.10 24.88
N GLU A 50 -5.42 12.40 23.88
CA GLU A 50 -4.25 11.60 23.51
C GLU A 50 -3.19 11.54 24.64
N GLU A 51 -3.09 12.59 25.48
CA GLU A 51 -2.18 12.65 26.63
C GLU A 51 -2.73 11.95 27.89
N MET A 52 -4.03 11.58 27.92
CA MET A 52 -4.64 10.91 29.06
C MET A 52 -4.14 9.46 29.18
N SER A 53 -4.07 8.95 30.40
CA SER A 53 -3.88 7.52 30.57
C SER A 53 -5.17 6.77 30.21
N GLU A 54 -5.01 5.56 29.68
CA GLU A 54 -6.11 4.65 29.29
C GLU A 54 -7.19 4.58 30.37
N LEU A 55 -6.82 4.35 31.64
CA LEU A 55 -7.76 4.31 32.75
C LEU A 55 -8.54 5.61 32.96
N GLN A 56 -7.92 6.77 32.74
CA GLN A 56 -8.62 8.06 32.89
C GLN A 56 -9.61 8.28 31.78
N LEU A 57 -9.23 7.90 30.56
CA LEU A 57 -10.07 8.00 29.39
C LEU A 57 -11.27 7.05 29.48
N ASP A 58 -11.06 5.79 29.89
CA ASP A 58 -12.14 4.82 30.12
C ASP A 58 -13.13 5.30 31.15
N LEU A 59 -12.66 5.82 32.30
CA LEU A 59 -13.53 6.37 33.30
C LEU A 59 -14.33 7.57 32.80
N MET A 60 -13.76 8.38 31.94
CA MET A 60 -14.45 9.49 31.29
C MET A 60 -15.51 8.98 30.32
N LEU A 61 -15.18 8.04 29.45
CA LEU A 61 -16.09 7.46 28.46
C LEU A 61 -17.26 6.73 29.13
N LEU A 62 -17.04 5.97 30.20
CA LEU A 62 -18.09 5.36 31.01
C LEU A 62 -19.08 6.39 31.56
N ASN A 63 -18.60 7.58 31.95
CA ASN A 63 -19.49 8.65 32.44
C ASN A 63 -20.30 9.31 31.32
N THR A 64 -19.87 9.22 30.07
CA THR A 64 -20.62 9.74 28.91
C THR A 64 -21.72 8.79 28.46
N GLY A 65 -21.61 7.51 28.79
CA GLY A 65 -22.52 6.46 28.34
C GLY A 65 -22.34 6.07 26.87
N LEU A 66 -21.23 6.46 26.25
CA LEU A 66 -20.88 6.02 24.91
C LEU A 66 -20.35 4.59 24.98
N PRO A 67 -20.81 3.70 24.10
CA PRO A 67 -20.35 2.31 24.04
C PRO A 67 -19.04 2.23 23.24
N VAL A 68 -17.96 2.78 23.76
CA VAL A 68 -16.65 2.82 23.13
C VAL A 68 -15.56 2.72 24.20
N ASP A 69 -14.52 1.96 23.94
CA ASP A 69 -13.32 1.90 24.77
C ASP A 69 -12.32 3.02 24.42
N SER A 70 -11.28 3.19 25.25
CA SER A 70 -10.30 4.25 25.08
C SER A 70 -9.46 4.09 23.80
N GLU A 71 -9.12 2.86 23.41
CA GLU A 71 -8.29 2.59 22.21
C GLU A 71 -9.06 2.95 20.93
N ASN A 72 -10.31 2.46 20.82
CA ASN A 72 -11.18 2.78 19.69
C ASN A 72 -11.51 4.28 19.64
N PHE A 73 -11.75 4.90 20.78
CA PHE A 73 -12.03 6.34 20.86
C PHE A 73 -10.85 7.19 20.34
N LEU A 74 -9.62 6.86 20.73
CA LEU A 74 -8.42 7.55 20.22
C LEU A 74 -8.24 7.32 18.71
N SER A 75 -8.49 6.10 18.25
CA SER A 75 -8.47 5.79 16.83
C SER A 75 -9.51 6.59 16.02
N MET A 76 -10.70 6.82 16.61
CA MET A 76 -11.73 7.67 16.01
C MET A 76 -11.31 9.14 15.94
N ILE A 77 -10.63 9.66 16.97
CA ILE A 77 -10.07 11.02 16.94
C ILE A 77 -9.04 11.15 15.81
N GLU A 78 -8.15 10.16 15.69
CA GLU A 78 -7.15 10.15 14.62
C GLU A 78 -7.81 10.10 13.22
N ALA A 79 -8.84 9.27 13.04
CA ALA A 79 -9.61 9.20 11.81
C ALA A 79 -10.33 10.53 11.49
N TRP A 80 -10.88 11.20 12.50
CA TRP A 80 -11.50 12.50 12.34
C TRP A 80 -10.51 13.57 11.90
N LYS A 81 -9.38 13.69 12.61
CA LYS A 81 -8.29 14.63 12.27
C LYS A 81 -7.76 14.38 10.84
N ALA A 82 -7.61 13.12 10.46
CA ALA A 82 -7.19 12.74 9.11
C ALA A 82 -8.23 13.13 8.05
N GLY A 83 -9.52 12.94 8.35
CA GLY A 83 -10.63 13.33 7.48
C GLY A 83 -10.67 14.84 7.26
N GLU A 84 -10.53 15.65 8.31
CA GLU A 84 -10.47 17.12 8.19
C GLU A 84 -9.22 17.58 7.45
N ALA A 85 -8.08 16.94 7.67
CA ALA A 85 -6.84 17.25 6.94
C ALA A 85 -6.97 16.97 5.43
N GLU A 86 -7.76 15.96 5.04
CA GLU A 86 -7.96 15.61 3.64
C GLU A 86 -9.10 16.38 2.97
N CYS A 87 -10.22 16.58 3.67
CA CYS A 87 -11.45 17.14 3.12
C CYS A 87 -11.62 18.62 3.42
N GLY A 88 -10.85 19.17 4.35
CA GLY A 88 -11.03 20.53 4.89
C GLY A 88 -11.92 20.52 6.12
N ALA A 89 -12.26 21.71 6.64
CA ALA A 89 -13.09 21.83 7.82
C ALA A 89 -14.49 21.23 7.60
N PHE A 90 -15.00 20.54 8.63
CA PHE A 90 -16.34 19.97 8.63
C PHE A 90 -17.41 21.08 8.58
N LYS A 91 -18.51 20.85 7.83
CA LYS A 91 -19.62 21.79 7.70
C LYS A 91 -20.94 21.21 8.19
N SER A 92 -21.34 20.08 7.64
CA SER A 92 -22.63 19.48 7.93
C SER A 92 -22.62 17.99 7.59
N TYR A 93 -23.58 17.26 8.12
CA TYR A 93 -23.86 15.87 7.76
C TYR A 93 -25.32 15.72 7.30
N GLY A 94 -25.56 14.67 6.52
CA GLY A 94 -26.88 14.31 5.99
C GLY A 94 -27.68 13.38 6.92
N GLU A 95 -28.57 12.59 6.33
CA GLU A 95 -29.31 11.56 7.05
C GLU A 95 -28.39 10.36 7.34
N PHE A 96 -28.59 9.72 8.49
CA PHE A 96 -27.88 8.49 8.85
C PHE A 96 -28.60 7.27 8.28
N GLU A 97 -27.84 6.42 7.62
CA GLU A 97 -28.27 5.13 7.12
C GLU A 97 -27.65 4.00 7.95
N THR A 98 -28.37 2.89 8.09
CA THR A 98 -27.88 1.74 8.86
C THR A 98 -27.89 0.48 8.00
N GLU A 99 -26.76 -0.20 7.91
CA GLU A 99 -26.59 -1.46 7.20
C GLU A 99 -26.16 -2.57 8.17
N MET A 100 -26.81 -3.73 8.06
CA MET A 100 -26.40 -4.92 8.81
C MET A 100 -25.34 -5.68 8.02
N THR A 101 -24.21 -5.95 8.64
CA THR A 101 -23.13 -6.74 8.07
C THR A 101 -22.97 -8.07 8.82
N SER A 102 -22.09 -8.93 8.36
CA SER A 102 -21.77 -10.20 9.03
C SER A 102 -20.99 -10.01 10.36
N SER A 103 -20.45 -8.84 10.60
CA SER A 103 -19.59 -8.49 11.75
C SER A 103 -20.23 -7.47 12.69
N GLY A 104 -21.49 -7.08 12.44
CA GLY A 104 -22.17 -6.09 13.25
C GLY A 104 -23.01 -5.13 12.43
N ILE A 105 -23.14 -3.89 12.87
CA ILE A 105 -23.93 -2.84 12.22
C ILE A 105 -23.00 -1.70 11.79
N VAL A 106 -23.19 -1.23 10.57
CA VAL A 106 -22.54 -0.04 10.04
C VAL A 106 -23.57 1.09 9.97
N VAL A 107 -23.21 2.23 10.54
CA VAL A 107 -24.01 3.47 10.49
C VAL A 107 -23.22 4.47 9.66
N SER A 108 -23.78 4.94 8.56
CA SER A 108 -23.11 5.86 7.63
C SER A 108 -23.91 7.13 7.41
N THR A 109 -23.20 8.23 7.12
CA THR A 109 -23.80 9.49 6.68
C THR A 109 -22.88 10.19 5.71
N GLU A 110 -23.47 10.85 4.69
CA GLU A 110 -22.71 11.74 3.81
C GLU A 110 -22.49 13.08 4.52
N ALA A 111 -21.25 13.52 4.60
CA ALA A 111 -20.85 14.76 5.23
C ALA A 111 -20.25 15.74 4.21
N GLU A 112 -20.58 17.02 4.38
CA GLU A 112 -19.99 18.12 3.63
C GLU A 112 -18.83 18.72 4.41
N TYR A 113 -17.67 18.80 3.75
CA TYR A 113 -16.48 19.50 4.23
C TYR A 113 -16.20 20.72 3.33
N GLU A 114 -15.21 21.50 3.68
CA GLU A 114 -14.88 22.73 2.94
C GLU A 114 -14.48 22.46 1.48
N ASN A 115 -13.71 21.40 1.24
CA ASN A 115 -13.13 21.11 -0.07
C ASN A 115 -13.79 19.93 -0.79
N LYS A 116 -14.45 19.02 -0.06
CA LYS A 116 -15.00 17.75 -0.61
C LYS A 116 -16.22 17.32 0.20
N THR A 117 -16.94 16.33 -0.32
CA THR A 117 -17.83 15.49 0.47
C THR A 117 -17.13 14.20 0.87
N ALA A 118 -17.58 13.58 1.95
CA ALA A 118 -17.06 12.30 2.43
C ALA A 118 -18.17 11.51 3.10
N ASP A 119 -18.07 10.18 3.05
CA ASP A 119 -18.90 9.31 3.87
C ASP A 119 -18.22 9.11 5.22
N ILE A 120 -18.97 9.34 6.29
CA ILE A 120 -18.58 9.03 7.67
C ILE A 120 -19.27 7.72 8.03
N GLU A 121 -18.48 6.69 8.35
CA GLU A 121 -18.95 5.35 8.67
C GLU A 121 -18.52 4.98 10.09
N PHE A 122 -19.48 4.57 10.92
CA PHE A 122 -19.28 3.99 12.25
C PHE A 122 -19.56 2.50 12.18
N THR A 123 -18.63 1.70 12.65
CA THR A 123 -18.82 0.26 12.78
C THR A 123 -19.09 -0.09 14.22
N PHE A 124 -20.15 -0.86 14.45
CA PHE A 124 -20.51 -1.42 15.75
C PHE A 124 -20.39 -2.94 15.69
N ASP A 125 -19.83 -3.54 16.71
CA ASP A 125 -19.73 -4.98 16.84
C ASP A 125 -21.07 -5.65 17.23
N GLU A 126 -21.05 -6.97 17.43
CA GLU A 126 -22.22 -7.75 17.83
C GLU A 126 -22.72 -7.39 19.24
N GLU A 127 -21.85 -6.89 20.10
CA GLU A 127 -22.15 -6.40 21.46
C GLU A 127 -22.59 -4.93 21.47
N GLN A 128 -22.77 -4.32 20.29
CA GLN A 128 -23.15 -2.90 20.12
C GLN A 128 -22.09 -1.91 20.63
N GLN A 129 -20.84 -2.37 20.75
CA GLN A 129 -19.73 -1.47 21.03
C GLN A 129 -19.27 -0.80 19.73
N MET A 130 -18.93 0.45 19.82
CA MET A 130 -18.40 1.24 18.70
C MET A 130 -16.93 0.85 18.47
N ASP A 131 -16.67 0.18 17.36
CA ASP A 131 -15.38 -0.41 17.04
C ASP A 131 -14.49 0.57 16.25
N SER A 132 -15.06 1.27 15.27
CA SER A 132 -14.27 2.18 14.45
C SER A 132 -15.09 3.32 13.84
N LEU A 133 -14.37 4.39 13.50
CA LEU A 133 -14.82 5.50 12.65
C LEU A 133 -13.95 5.54 11.39
N THR A 134 -14.59 5.60 10.24
CA THR A 134 -13.89 5.76 8.95
C THR A 134 -14.46 6.96 8.20
N ILE A 135 -13.61 7.77 7.61
CA ILE A 135 -14.01 8.92 6.78
C ILE A 135 -13.48 8.69 5.36
N ASN A 136 -14.40 8.41 4.45
CA ASN A 136 -14.11 8.10 3.05
C ASN A 136 -14.37 9.32 2.17
N ALA A 137 -13.30 10.04 1.81
CA ALA A 137 -13.39 11.21 0.96
C ALA A 137 -13.88 10.87 -0.46
N HIS A 138 -14.83 11.61 -0.97
CA HIS A 138 -15.28 11.51 -2.35
C HIS A 138 -14.31 12.25 -3.28
N TYR A 139 -13.66 11.48 -4.17
CA TYR A 139 -12.75 12.06 -5.16
C TYR A 139 -13.46 12.25 -6.49
N SER A 140 -13.25 13.39 -7.11
CA SER A 140 -13.66 13.59 -8.49
C SER A 140 -12.91 12.62 -9.42
N THR A 141 -13.54 12.26 -10.54
CA THR A 141 -12.94 11.37 -11.55
C THR A 141 -11.58 11.90 -12.03
N ALA A 142 -11.42 13.24 -12.09
CA ALA A 142 -10.16 13.88 -12.47
C ALA A 142 -9.07 13.69 -11.42
N GLU A 143 -9.40 13.73 -10.12
CA GLU A 143 -8.45 13.49 -9.03
C GLU A 143 -8.02 12.02 -8.98
N ILE A 144 -8.97 11.10 -9.16
CA ILE A 144 -8.68 9.66 -9.24
C ILE A 144 -7.73 9.39 -10.41
N LEU A 145 -8.01 9.96 -11.58
CA LEU A 145 -7.17 9.80 -12.76
C LEU A 145 -5.77 10.41 -12.57
N LYS A 146 -5.67 11.55 -11.90
CA LYS A 146 -4.40 12.18 -11.56
C LYS A 146 -3.59 11.33 -10.58
N LYS A 147 -4.19 10.83 -9.49
CA LYS A 147 -3.52 9.93 -8.53
C LYS A 147 -3.08 8.63 -9.21
N ALA A 148 -3.95 8.00 -10.01
CA ALA A 148 -3.63 6.79 -10.76
C ALA A 148 -2.52 7.03 -11.80
N GLY A 149 -2.57 8.15 -12.52
CA GLY A 149 -1.55 8.54 -13.49
C GLY A 149 -0.18 8.75 -12.86
N LEU A 150 -0.12 9.45 -11.71
CA LEU A 150 1.12 9.64 -10.97
C LEU A 150 1.72 8.31 -10.49
N ASN A 151 0.91 7.40 -9.96
CA ASN A 151 1.36 6.08 -9.53
C ASN A 151 1.85 5.24 -10.70
N THR A 152 1.18 5.33 -11.86
CA THR A 152 1.60 4.64 -13.09
C THR A 152 2.93 5.19 -13.60
N ILE A 153 3.11 6.53 -13.63
CA ILE A 153 4.36 7.17 -14.03
C ILE A 153 5.49 6.78 -13.07
N LEU A 154 5.24 6.76 -11.77
CA LEU A 154 6.24 6.36 -10.77
C LEU A 154 6.63 4.88 -10.93
N GLY A 155 5.67 3.97 -11.00
CA GLY A 155 5.93 2.54 -11.11
C GLY A 155 6.53 2.14 -12.47
N MET A 156 5.92 2.58 -13.57
CA MET A 156 6.38 2.25 -14.91
C MET A 156 7.60 3.08 -15.33
N GLY A 157 7.68 4.33 -14.87
CA GLY A 157 8.77 5.25 -15.14
C GLY A 157 10.11 4.75 -14.61
N THR A 158 10.14 4.17 -13.41
CA THR A 158 11.36 3.60 -12.84
C THR A 158 11.90 2.46 -13.69
N VAL A 159 11.03 1.60 -14.22
CA VAL A 159 11.45 0.52 -15.13
C VAL A 159 12.04 1.08 -16.43
N PHE A 160 11.41 2.11 -17.02
CA PHE A 160 11.96 2.75 -18.21
C PHE A 160 13.31 3.41 -17.95
N VAL A 161 13.49 4.09 -16.82
CA VAL A 161 14.77 4.70 -16.46
C VAL A 161 15.87 3.63 -16.37
N VAL A 162 15.57 2.48 -15.73
CA VAL A 162 16.54 1.38 -15.64
C VAL A 162 16.85 0.80 -17.01
N LEU A 163 15.85 0.59 -17.88
CA LEU A 163 16.08 0.10 -19.25
C LEU A 163 16.91 1.06 -20.08
N ILE A 164 16.64 2.38 -20.00
CA ILE A 164 17.43 3.41 -20.66
C ILE A 164 18.87 3.38 -20.15
N PHE A 165 19.05 3.25 -18.82
CA PHE A 165 20.37 3.18 -18.21
C PHE A 165 21.16 1.96 -18.66
N ILE A 166 20.54 0.77 -18.71
CA ILE A 166 21.18 -0.45 -19.23
C ILE A 166 21.52 -0.30 -20.71
N SER A 167 20.59 0.25 -21.51
CA SER A 167 20.83 0.52 -22.94
C SER A 167 21.99 1.49 -23.15
N PHE A 168 22.12 2.49 -22.30
CA PHE A 168 23.22 3.43 -22.29
C PHE A 168 24.55 2.73 -21.99
N ILE A 169 24.60 1.86 -20.98
CA ILE A 169 25.80 1.08 -20.64
C ILE A 169 26.20 0.19 -21.82
N ILE A 170 25.25 -0.54 -22.42
CA ILE A 170 25.52 -1.38 -23.59
C ILE A 170 26.07 -0.53 -24.76
N SER A 171 25.50 0.65 -24.97
CA SER A 171 25.98 1.60 -25.97
C SER A 171 27.41 2.08 -25.69
N LEU A 172 27.76 2.30 -24.43
CA LEU A 172 29.13 2.64 -24.02
C LEU A 172 30.13 1.52 -24.39
N PHE A 173 29.75 0.26 -24.11
CA PHE A 173 30.61 -0.89 -24.48
C PHE A 173 30.82 -1.01 -25.98
N ARG A 174 29.88 -0.57 -26.79
CA ARG A 174 30.07 -0.53 -28.26
C ARG A 174 31.11 0.50 -28.70
N PHE A 175 31.32 1.57 -27.91
CA PHE A 175 32.33 2.60 -28.22
C PHE A 175 33.75 2.20 -27.82
N ILE A 176 33.92 1.25 -26.91
CA ILE A 176 35.22 0.82 -26.39
C ILE A 176 36.14 0.28 -27.52
N PRO A 177 35.68 -0.63 -28.39
CA PRO A 177 36.55 -1.15 -29.47
C PRO A 177 36.96 -0.07 -30.49
N GLU A 178 36.14 0.94 -30.75
CA GLU A 178 36.49 2.05 -31.62
C GLU A 178 37.54 2.98 -30.98
N LEU A 179 37.44 3.18 -29.67
CA LEU A 179 38.41 3.95 -28.91
C LEU A 179 39.77 3.22 -28.85
N GLU A 180 39.75 1.90 -28.65
CA GLU A 180 40.95 1.07 -28.62
C GLU A 180 41.67 1.05 -29.98
N LYS A 181 40.92 1.01 -31.08
CA LYS A 181 41.51 1.13 -32.44
C LYS A 181 42.14 2.50 -32.67
N LYS A 182 41.59 3.58 -32.14
CA LYS A 182 42.19 4.92 -32.24
C LYS A 182 43.44 5.07 -31.38
N PHE A 183 43.51 4.41 -30.25
CA PHE A 183 44.70 4.43 -29.38
C PHE A 183 45.80 3.50 -29.84
N LYS A 184 45.47 2.33 -30.47
CA LYS A 184 46.44 1.41 -31.05
C LYS A 184 47.10 1.94 -32.35
N ASN A 185 46.39 2.76 -33.12
CA ASN A 185 46.96 3.37 -34.32
C ASN A 185 47.97 4.48 -34.05
N LYS A 186 48.26 4.83 -32.79
CA LYS A 186 49.26 5.85 -32.44
C LYS A 186 50.60 5.29 -31.93
N LYS A 187 50.75 3.96 -31.87
CA LYS A 187 52.02 3.31 -31.52
C LYS A 187 52.20 2.07 -32.42
N THR A 188 53.10 2.24 -33.34
CA THR A 188 53.93 1.26 -34.01
C THR A 188 53.69 1.17 -35.51
N ALA A 189 54.54 1.90 -36.19
CA ALA A 189 54.97 1.55 -37.53
C ALA A 189 56.07 0.49 -37.45
N GLU A 190 55.95 -0.44 -38.36
CA GLU A 190 56.93 -1.21 -39.10
C GLU A 190 57.35 -2.62 -38.68
N PRO A 191 57.86 -3.41 -39.61
CA PRO A 191 57.19 -4.60 -40.17
C PRO A 191 58.04 -5.86 -40.09
N ALA A 192 57.44 -7.05 -40.23
CA ALA A 192 58.17 -8.20 -40.83
C ALA A 192 57.20 -9.28 -41.34
N LYS A 193 57.07 -9.31 -42.58
CA LYS A 193 57.08 -10.29 -43.69
C LYS A 193 57.03 -11.78 -43.29
N ALA A 194 56.05 -12.41 -43.81
CA ALA A 194 55.71 -13.75 -44.28
C ALA A 194 56.77 -14.90 -44.18
N PRO A 195 56.40 -16.21 -44.33
CA PRO A 195 55.59 -16.74 -45.41
C PRO A 195 54.53 -17.83 -45.07
N ALA A 196 53.61 -18.01 -45.97
CA ALA A 196 52.74 -19.17 -46.10
C ALA A 196 53.54 -20.39 -46.69
N PRO A 197 53.07 -21.66 -46.61
CA PRO A 197 52.04 -22.11 -47.53
C PRO A 197 51.01 -23.15 -47.06
N ALA A 198 49.94 -23.18 -47.75
CA ALA A 198 48.80 -24.02 -47.99
C ALA A 198 48.99 -25.56 -48.02
N PRO A 199 48.00 -26.40 -48.39
CA PRO A 199 46.51 -26.35 -48.19
C PRO A 199 45.82 -27.67 -47.79
N VAL A 200 44.51 -27.57 -47.43
CA VAL A 200 43.32 -28.49 -47.60
C VAL A 200 43.29 -29.86 -46.92
N PRO A 201 42.11 -30.46 -46.63
CA PRO A 201 40.77 -30.20 -47.14
C PRO A 201 39.60 -30.10 -46.18
N VAL A 202 38.60 -29.40 -46.63
CA VAL A 202 37.13 -29.53 -46.50
C VAL A 202 36.60 -30.71 -45.71
N ALA A 203 35.81 -30.40 -44.70
CA ALA A 203 34.54 -31.06 -44.39
C ALA A 203 33.65 -30.08 -43.64
N GLU A 204 32.55 -29.75 -44.24
CA GLU A 204 31.33 -29.12 -43.78
C GLU A 204 30.50 -30.14 -43.02
N PRO A 205 29.36 -29.75 -42.49
CA PRO A 205 29.04 -29.00 -41.27
C PRO A 205 28.29 -29.87 -40.27
N ALA A 206 28.28 -29.55 -39.03
CA ALA A 206 27.17 -29.81 -38.10
C ALA A 206 27.60 -29.54 -36.66
N ALA A 207 26.90 -28.65 -36.05
CA ALA A 207 26.54 -28.69 -34.65
C ALA A 207 26.59 -27.30 -34.01
N GLU A 208 25.65 -26.49 -34.36
CA GLU A 208 25.25 -25.31 -33.55
C GLU A 208 24.09 -25.60 -32.61
N GLU A 209 23.81 -26.85 -32.29
CA GLU A 209 22.71 -27.22 -31.33
C GLU A 209 23.19 -27.96 -30.06
N ALA A 210 24.48 -28.13 -29.87
CA ALA A 210 24.96 -28.93 -28.72
C ALA A 210 25.35 -28.12 -27.46
N SER A 211 25.38 -26.78 -27.51
CA SER A 211 25.77 -25.96 -26.35
C SER A 211 24.63 -25.67 -25.41
N ASP A 212 23.41 -25.55 -25.93
CA ASP A 212 22.22 -25.20 -25.13
C ASP A 212 21.76 -26.39 -24.26
N ASP A 213 21.84 -27.62 -24.78
CA ASP A 213 21.47 -28.84 -24.05
C ASP A 213 22.45 -29.17 -22.90
N ALA A 214 23.74 -28.90 -23.06
CA ALA A 214 24.73 -29.17 -22.05
C ALA A 214 24.61 -28.21 -20.86
N GLU A 215 24.29 -26.95 -21.11
CA GLU A 215 24.04 -25.95 -20.08
C GLU A 215 22.73 -26.23 -19.33
N LEU A 216 21.69 -26.65 -20.03
CA LEU A 216 20.41 -27.08 -19.45
C LEU A 216 20.59 -28.31 -18.55
N VAL A 217 21.35 -29.29 -18.98
CA VAL A 217 21.69 -30.49 -18.19
C VAL A 217 22.45 -30.13 -16.90
N ALA A 218 23.40 -29.20 -16.99
CA ALA A 218 24.17 -28.75 -15.84
C ALA A 218 23.28 -28.03 -14.81
N VAL A 219 22.36 -27.16 -15.27
CA VAL A 219 21.42 -26.44 -14.39
C VAL A 219 20.43 -27.41 -13.71
N ILE A 220 19.88 -28.37 -14.45
CA ILE A 220 18.93 -29.36 -13.91
C ILE A 220 19.63 -30.27 -12.89
N SER A 221 20.83 -30.75 -13.16
CA SER A 221 21.57 -31.58 -12.22
C SER A 221 21.97 -30.84 -10.94
N ALA A 222 22.34 -29.58 -11.05
CA ALA A 222 22.62 -28.71 -9.90
C ALA A 222 21.37 -28.46 -9.05
N ALA A 223 20.20 -28.23 -9.68
CA ALA A 223 18.95 -28.01 -8.98
C ALA A 223 18.48 -29.28 -8.20
N ILE A 224 18.61 -30.47 -8.80
CA ILE A 224 18.28 -31.73 -8.16
C ILE A 224 19.26 -32.02 -7.00
N ALA A 225 20.54 -31.79 -7.17
CA ALA A 225 21.55 -31.94 -6.14
C ALA A 225 21.29 -31.06 -4.92
N ALA A 226 20.87 -29.82 -5.16
CA ALA A 226 20.49 -28.88 -4.12
C ALA A 226 19.21 -29.31 -3.37
N ALA A 227 18.25 -29.88 -4.06
CA ALA A 227 16.99 -30.36 -3.47
C ALA A 227 17.17 -31.62 -2.63
N GLU A 228 18.08 -32.54 -3.04
CA GLU A 228 18.34 -33.80 -2.37
C GLU A 228 19.55 -33.76 -1.41
N GLY A 229 20.26 -32.63 -1.35
CA GLY A 229 21.42 -32.47 -0.46
C GLY A 229 22.62 -33.33 -0.84
N THR A 230 22.75 -33.66 -2.12
CA THR A 230 23.81 -34.56 -2.68
C THR A 230 24.71 -33.79 -3.65
N SER A 231 25.84 -34.41 -4.07
CA SER A 231 26.75 -33.79 -5.06
C SER A 231 26.20 -33.93 -6.48
N ALA A 232 26.38 -32.89 -7.30
CA ALA A 232 25.95 -32.86 -8.70
C ALA A 232 26.63 -33.94 -9.58
N ASP A 233 27.80 -34.46 -9.17
CA ASP A 233 28.57 -35.46 -9.89
C ASP A 233 27.92 -36.90 -9.85
N GLY A 234 26.89 -37.07 -9.02
CA GLY A 234 26.17 -38.35 -8.87
C GLY A 234 25.02 -38.56 -9.88
N PHE A 235 24.69 -37.58 -10.69
CA PHE A 235 23.54 -37.64 -11.61
C PHE A 235 23.97 -37.78 -13.07
N VAL A 236 23.37 -38.74 -13.76
CA VAL A 236 23.55 -38.97 -15.20
C VAL A 236 22.22 -38.70 -15.91
N VAL A 237 22.10 -37.58 -16.61
CA VAL A 237 20.93 -37.29 -17.45
C VAL A 237 21.01 -38.14 -18.72
N ARG A 238 20.04 -39.06 -18.91
CA ARG A 238 20.04 -39.99 -20.05
C ARG A 238 19.27 -39.49 -21.27
N SER A 239 18.26 -38.71 -21.10
CA SER A 239 17.53 -38.03 -22.20
C SER A 239 16.62 -36.93 -21.69
N ILE A 240 16.49 -35.89 -22.44
CA ILE A 240 15.47 -34.82 -22.28
C ILE A 240 14.45 -35.03 -23.40
N LYS A 241 13.16 -35.28 -23.06
CA LYS A 241 12.07 -35.31 -24.04
C LYS A 241 11.46 -33.90 -24.10
N THR A 242 11.62 -33.26 -25.21
CA THR A 242 10.89 -32.05 -25.61
C THR A 242 9.52 -32.40 -26.17
#